data_1c709e6e0efce8ea3d14cd7599286b08
#
_entry.id   1c709e6e0efce8ea3d14cd7599286b08
#
_cell.length_a   1.000
_cell.length_b   1.000
_cell.length_c   1.000
_cell.angle_alpha   90.00
_cell.angle_beta   90.00
_cell.angle_gamma   90.00
#
_symmetry.space_group_name_H-M   'P 1'
#
loop_
_entity.id
_entity.type
_entity.pdbx_description
1 polymer ?
#
loop_
_entity_poly.entity_id
_entity_poly.type
_entity_poly.pdbx_seq_one_letter_code
_entity_poly.pdbx_strand_id
1 'polypeptide(L)'
;MNKGELIDKIAKDAKISKVQAGNALNSAIDGVVLSLKKGGKVTLVGFGTFSVSSRKARTGRNPQTGAPLKIPAKKVTKFVAGAELKKAVNRGR
;
A
#
# COMPACT_ATOMS: atom_id res chain seq x y z
N MET A 1 -8.47 -8.77 10.51
CA MET A 1 -7.96 -7.66 11.35
C MET A 1 -8.29 -6.33 10.70
N ASN A 2 -8.81 -5.41 11.46
CA ASN A 2 -9.09 -4.07 10.98
C ASN A 2 -8.16 -3.05 11.63
N LYS A 3 -8.33 -1.77 11.32
CA LYS A 3 -7.46 -0.72 11.84
C LYS A 3 -7.53 -0.63 13.37
N GLY A 4 -8.73 -0.76 13.94
CA GLY A 4 -8.90 -0.71 15.38
C GLY A 4 -8.17 -1.84 16.10
N GLU A 5 -8.27 -3.04 15.57
CA GLU A 5 -7.57 -4.20 16.13
C GLU A 5 -6.05 -4.05 16.01
N LEU A 6 -5.60 -3.48 14.90
CA LEU A 6 -4.18 -3.23 14.70
C LEU A 6 -3.66 -2.18 15.70
N ILE A 7 -4.44 -1.13 15.95
CA ILE A 7 -4.09 -0.13 16.96
C ILE A 7 -3.97 -0.76 18.34
N ASP A 8 -4.91 -1.63 18.69
CA ASP A 8 -4.87 -2.35 19.99
C ASP A 8 -3.60 -3.19 20.12
N LYS A 9 -3.25 -3.89 19.04
CA LYS A 9 -2.03 -4.69 19.02
C LYS A 9 -0.78 -3.83 19.17
N ILE A 10 -0.70 -2.72 18.47
CA ILE A 10 0.45 -1.81 18.55
C ILE A 10 0.58 -1.26 19.97
N ALA A 11 -0.53 -0.83 20.54
CA ALA A 11 -0.53 -0.28 21.90
C ALA A 11 0.01 -1.30 22.90
N LYS A 12 -0.43 -2.54 22.78
CA LYS A 12 -0.02 -3.62 23.65
C LYS A 12 1.46 -3.98 23.47
N ASP A 13 1.87 -4.17 22.24
CA ASP A 13 3.24 -4.59 21.93
C ASP A 13 4.27 -3.52 22.26
N ALA A 14 3.96 -2.25 21.95
CA ALA A 14 4.86 -1.13 22.19
C ALA A 14 4.71 -0.54 23.59
N LYS A 15 3.73 -1.03 24.38
CA LYS A 15 3.46 -0.54 25.72
C LYS A 15 3.17 0.95 25.76
N ILE A 16 2.31 1.38 24.85
CA ILE A 16 1.85 2.76 24.74
C ILE A 16 0.32 2.78 24.80
N SER A 17 -0.25 3.98 24.94
CA SER A 17 -1.71 4.11 24.94
C SER A 17 -2.30 3.87 23.55
N LYS A 18 -3.60 3.60 23.50
CA LYS A 18 -4.31 3.43 22.23
C LYS A 18 -4.27 4.72 21.42
N VAL A 19 -4.34 5.88 22.08
CA VAL A 19 -4.24 7.17 21.40
C VAL A 19 -2.88 7.32 20.74
N GLN A 20 -1.81 7.01 21.47
CA GLN A 20 -0.45 7.06 20.93
C GLN A 20 -0.27 6.06 19.78
N ALA A 21 -0.81 4.86 19.93
CA ALA A 21 -0.73 3.83 18.89
C ALA A 21 -1.47 4.27 17.63
N GLY A 22 -2.65 4.87 17.79
CA GLY A 22 -3.42 5.40 16.66
C GLY A 22 -2.68 6.51 15.93
N ASN A 23 -2.08 7.42 16.69
CA ASN A 23 -1.29 8.51 16.11
C ASN A 23 -0.07 7.97 15.37
N ALA A 24 0.61 6.98 15.94
CA ALA A 24 1.77 6.36 15.30
C ALA A 24 1.39 5.68 14.00
N LEU A 25 0.29 4.93 13.99
CA LEU A 25 -0.16 4.25 12.80
C LEU A 25 -0.58 5.24 11.71
N ASN A 26 -1.32 6.28 12.08
CA ASN A 26 -1.72 7.32 11.13
C ASN A 26 -0.50 8.02 10.53
N SER A 27 0.50 8.30 11.35
CA SER A 27 1.74 8.92 10.86
C SER A 27 2.47 8.03 9.87
N ALA A 28 2.51 6.73 10.15
CA ALA A 28 3.14 5.76 9.24
C ALA A 28 2.40 5.71 7.89
N ILE A 29 1.08 5.66 7.94
CA ILE A 29 0.24 5.65 6.73
C ILE A 29 0.45 6.94 5.94
N ASP A 30 0.42 8.09 6.62
CA ASP A 30 0.63 9.39 5.97
C ASP A 30 2.00 9.46 5.30
N GLY A 31 3.03 8.93 5.95
CA GLY A 31 4.37 8.88 5.37
C GLY A 31 4.43 8.08 4.09
N VAL A 32 3.77 6.93 4.08
CA VAL A 32 3.67 6.10 2.87
C VAL A 32 2.94 6.86 1.76
N VAL A 33 1.79 7.45 2.09
CA VAL A 33 0.99 8.21 1.11
C VAL A 33 1.79 9.35 0.52
N LEU A 34 2.47 10.13 1.36
CA LEU A 34 3.28 11.28 0.89
C LEU A 34 4.40 10.83 -0.05
N SER A 35 5.10 9.76 0.29
CA SER A 35 6.18 9.25 -0.56
C SER A 35 5.64 8.78 -1.92
N LEU A 36 4.52 8.09 -1.91
CA LEU A 36 3.92 7.59 -3.15
C LEU A 36 3.36 8.72 -4.00
N LYS A 37 2.81 9.77 -3.40
CA LYS A 37 2.36 10.96 -4.14
C LYS A 37 3.48 11.61 -4.93
N LYS A 38 4.68 11.60 -4.37
CA LYS A 38 5.86 12.17 -5.01
C LYS A 38 6.50 11.23 -6.04
N GLY A 39 5.92 10.06 -6.24
CA GLY A 39 6.47 9.06 -7.16
C GLY A 39 7.61 8.25 -6.58
N GLY A 40 7.86 8.37 -5.27
CA GLY A 40 8.87 7.58 -4.59
C GLY A 40 8.37 6.22 -4.18
N LYS A 41 9.20 5.49 -3.48
CA LYS A 41 8.81 4.20 -2.93
C LYS A 41 9.19 4.11 -1.46
N VAL A 42 8.51 3.25 -0.73
CA VAL A 42 8.77 3.02 0.69
C VAL A 42 9.13 1.56 0.88
N THR A 43 10.34 1.31 1.33
CA THR A 43 10.81 -0.05 1.60
C THR A 43 10.85 -0.28 3.10
N LEU A 44 10.12 -1.29 3.56
CA LEU A 44 10.16 -1.73 4.95
C LEU A 44 10.88 -3.07 4.99
N VAL A 45 12.11 -3.04 5.48
CA VAL A 45 12.95 -4.23 5.52
C VAL A 45 12.25 -5.35 6.29
N GLY A 46 12.21 -6.54 5.70
CA GLY A 46 11.54 -7.69 6.31
C GLY A 46 10.04 -7.75 6.06
N PHE A 47 9.47 -6.70 5.46
CA PHE A 47 8.04 -6.66 5.19
C PHE A 47 7.75 -6.56 3.69
N GLY A 48 8.17 -5.48 3.05
CA GLY A 48 7.90 -5.30 1.63
C GLY A 48 8.14 -3.88 1.17
N THR A 49 7.79 -3.62 -0.08
CA THR A 49 8.00 -2.33 -0.70
C THR A 49 6.71 -1.81 -1.32
N PHE A 50 6.34 -0.59 -0.96
CA PHE A 50 5.25 0.15 -1.62
C PHE A 50 5.86 1.00 -2.72
N SER A 51 5.26 0.96 -3.90
CA SER A 51 5.77 1.72 -5.04
C SER A 51 4.61 2.23 -5.90
N VAL A 52 4.96 3.10 -6.84
CA VAL A 52 3.99 3.65 -7.78
C VAL A 52 4.46 3.33 -9.19
N SER A 53 3.55 2.85 -9.99
CA SER A 53 3.76 2.62 -11.42
C SER A 53 2.88 3.58 -12.19
N SER A 54 3.43 4.18 -13.24
CA SER A 54 2.64 5.02 -14.13
C SER A 54 2.22 4.21 -15.35
N ARG A 55 0.95 4.29 -15.68
CA ARG A 55 0.45 3.74 -16.94
C ARG A 55 0.25 4.86 -17.90
N LYS A 56 0.85 4.74 -19.08
CA LYS A 56 0.71 5.76 -20.12
C LYS A 56 -0.73 5.77 -20.65
N ALA A 57 -1.17 6.93 -21.10
CA ALA A 57 -2.43 7.03 -21.81
C ALA A 57 -2.38 6.13 -23.05
N ARG A 58 -3.47 5.49 -23.34
CA ARG A 58 -3.55 4.59 -24.50
C ARG A 58 -4.93 4.66 -25.11
N THR A 59 -5.04 4.18 -26.35
CA THR A 59 -6.33 4.07 -27.03
C THR A 59 -6.80 2.64 -26.97
N GLY A 60 -7.98 2.42 -26.38
CA GLY A 60 -8.64 1.13 -26.40
C GLY A 60 -9.81 1.17 -27.34
N ARG A 61 -10.62 0.12 -27.33
CA ARG A 61 -11.85 0.06 -28.13
C ARG A 61 -13.02 -0.27 -27.25
N ASN A 62 -14.14 0.40 -27.51
CA ASN A 62 -15.39 0.07 -26.84
C ASN A 62 -15.87 -1.30 -27.36
N PRO A 63 -16.03 -2.31 -26.49
CA PRO A 63 -16.42 -3.64 -26.94
C PRO A 63 -17.83 -3.70 -27.54
N GLN A 64 -18.68 -2.72 -27.25
CA GLN A 64 -20.05 -2.69 -27.78
C GLN A 64 -20.16 -1.98 -29.12
N THR A 65 -19.44 -0.88 -29.30
CA THR A 65 -19.57 -0.05 -30.50
C THR A 65 -18.35 -0.14 -31.41
N GLY A 66 -17.24 -0.65 -30.92
CA GLY A 66 -15.98 -0.66 -31.66
C GLY A 66 -15.31 0.70 -31.77
N ALA A 67 -15.90 1.74 -31.18
CA ALA A 67 -15.34 3.09 -31.23
C ALA A 67 -14.08 3.18 -30.41
N PRO A 68 -13.11 4.03 -30.80
CA PRO A 68 -11.91 4.21 -30.01
C PRO A 68 -12.22 4.91 -28.68
N LEU A 69 -11.59 4.45 -27.63
CA LEU A 69 -11.68 5.03 -26.28
C LEU A 69 -10.31 5.51 -25.86
N LYS A 70 -10.24 6.72 -25.37
CA LYS A 70 -9.01 7.22 -24.75
C LYS A 70 -8.98 6.78 -23.29
N ILE A 71 -7.94 6.03 -22.93
CA ILE A 71 -7.72 5.65 -21.54
C ILE A 71 -6.63 6.59 -21.01
N PRO A 72 -6.96 7.47 -20.04
CA PRO A 72 -5.98 8.45 -19.56
C PRO A 72 -4.84 7.79 -18.81
N ALA A 73 -3.71 8.48 -18.76
CA ALA A 73 -2.57 8.07 -17.95
C ALA A 73 -2.99 8.04 -16.49
N LYS A 74 -2.52 7.06 -15.74
CA LYS A 74 -2.86 6.97 -14.34
C LYS A 74 -1.72 6.33 -13.54
N LYS A 75 -1.61 6.74 -12.28
CA LYS A 75 -0.65 6.17 -11.35
C LYS A 75 -1.33 5.05 -10.58
N VAL A 76 -0.62 3.94 -10.46
CA VAL A 76 -1.12 2.75 -9.75
C VAL A 76 -0.17 2.44 -8.62
N THR A 77 -0.72 2.28 -7.41
CA THR A 77 0.08 1.84 -6.27
C THR A 77 0.27 0.34 -6.31
N LYS A 78 1.44 -0.11 -5.90
CA LYS A 78 1.78 -1.53 -5.84
C LYS A 78 2.45 -1.86 -4.53
N PHE A 79 2.19 -3.05 -4.02
CA PHE A 79 2.90 -3.58 -2.88
C PHE A 79 3.57 -4.89 -3.29
N VAL A 80 4.88 -4.98 -3.07
CA VAL A 80 5.64 -6.20 -3.32
C VAL A 80 6.10 -6.75 -1.99
N ALA A 81 5.62 -7.95 -1.65
CA ALA A 81 5.99 -8.58 -0.38
C ALA A 81 7.47 -8.92 -0.37
N GLY A 82 8.12 -8.68 0.75
CA GLY A 82 9.50 -9.07 0.96
C GLY A 82 9.63 -10.58 1.18
N ALA A 83 10.86 -11.08 1.07
CA ALA A 83 11.13 -12.51 1.23
C ALA A 83 10.67 -13.03 2.59
N GLU A 84 10.91 -12.27 3.65
CA GLU A 84 10.53 -12.69 5.00
C GLU A 84 9.02 -12.73 5.18
N LEU A 85 8.30 -11.76 4.60
CA LEU A 85 6.84 -11.78 4.66
C LEU A 85 6.28 -12.99 3.92
N LYS A 86 6.81 -13.29 2.75
CA LYS A 86 6.40 -14.46 1.97
C LYS A 86 6.62 -15.74 2.76
N LYS A 87 7.78 -15.87 3.39
CA LYS A 87 8.07 -17.03 4.22
C LYS A 87 7.11 -17.17 5.38
N ALA A 88 6.84 -16.06 6.08
CA ALA A 88 5.94 -16.06 7.23
C ALA A 88 4.54 -16.50 6.84
N VAL A 89 4.04 -16.01 5.72
CA VAL A 89 2.70 -16.36 5.23
C VAL A 89 2.65 -17.84 4.84
N ASN A 90 3.66 -18.33 4.15
CA ASN A 90 3.70 -19.72 3.70
C ASN A 90 3.88 -20.72 4.85
N ARG A 91 4.53 -20.31 5.91
CA ARG A 91 4.75 -21.15 7.09
C ARG A 91 3.61 -21.11 8.08
N GLY A 92 2.83 -20.04 8.07
CA GLY A 92 1.81 -19.77 9.06
C GLY A 92 0.47 -20.44 8.85
N ARG A 93 0.38 -21.41 7.99
CA ARG A 93 -0.89 -22.07 7.65
C ARG A 93 -1.47 -22.91 8.74
#